data_62667ea2e8894d34e12f391da502870a
#
_entry.id   62667ea2e8894d34e12f391da502870a
#
_cell.length_a   1.000
_cell.length_b   1.000
_cell.length_c   1.000
_cell.angle_alpha   90.00
_cell.angle_beta   90.00
_cell.angle_gamma   90.00
#
_symmetry.space_group_name_H-M   'P 1'
#
loop_
_entity.id
_entity.type
_entity.pdbx_description
1 polymer ?
#
loop_
_entity_poly.entity_id
_entity_poly.type
_entity_poly.pdbx_seq_one_letter_code
_entity_poly.pdbx_strand_id
1 'polypeptide(L)'
;MYLEYSTCPLNKQASEEQARKLGQHVEQFLHPLVICLDVVLDRRLVRTFVQTVIAILVHRSRSTGLWLSELGEVLLSPEHAPAGTKRLGNVLRSPNWSSLLIDVFLWKRAQAFVKPLQETGQLILALWDSSVLEKPESLAAEGLCAVLSSKAKRLKRIKPGFFNPPTGRPTCVPGLHWMGLMLAGMSGVPLLASLQWWTTRGPCATTSREVARTLLGLAKRTWGRLLLHIFDQGYARGALADGLDGVRGALSHALAI
;
A
#
# COMPACT_ATOMS: atom_id res chain seq x y z
N MET A 1 -13.75 -16.57 35.78
CA MET A 1 -14.90 -15.76 35.31
C MET A 1 -14.70 -15.53 33.81
N TYR A 2 -15.24 -16.41 32.98
CA TYR A 2 -15.18 -16.33 31.53
C TYR A 2 -16.31 -15.39 31.08
N LEU A 3 -15.96 -14.27 30.47
CA LEU A 3 -16.94 -13.42 29.77
C LEU A 3 -17.36 -14.15 28.50
N GLU A 4 -18.53 -14.79 28.52
CA GLU A 4 -19.23 -15.24 27.34
C GLU A 4 -19.57 -14.01 26.50
N TYR A 5 -18.87 -13.85 25.37
CA TYR A 5 -19.31 -12.95 24.33
C TYR A 5 -20.61 -13.50 23.75
N SER A 6 -21.72 -12.98 24.24
CA SER A 6 -23.03 -13.16 23.63
C SER A 6 -22.97 -12.66 22.20
N THR A 7 -22.86 -13.59 21.26
CA THR A 7 -23.07 -13.30 19.83
C THR A 7 -24.54 -13.00 19.64
N CYS A 8 -24.88 -11.72 19.69
CA CYS A 8 -26.18 -11.24 19.24
C CYS A 8 -26.41 -11.81 17.82
N PRO A 9 -27.54 -12.48 17.52
CA PRO A 9 -27.81 -12.96 16.18
C PRO A 9 -27.95 -11.75 15.26
N LEU A 10 -26.85 -11.38 14.62
CA LEU A 10 -26.83 -10.40 13.54
C LEU A 10 -27.86 -10.89 12.53
N ASN A 11 -28.88 -10.10 12.30
CA ASN A 11 -29.92 -10.36 11.33
C ASN A 11 -29.24 -10.75 9.99
N LYS A 12 -29.33 -12.02 9.62
CA LYS A 12 -28.63 -12.61 8.48
C LYS A 12 -28.88 -11.82 7.19
N GLN A 13 -30.10 -11.32 7.01
CA GLN A 13 -30.48 -10.46 5.88
C GLN A 13 -29.74 -9.12 5.87
N ALA A 14 -29.54 -8.47 7.02
CA ALA A 14 -28.77 -7.23 7.11
C ALA A 14 -27.30 -7.43 6.77
N SER A 15 -26.73 -8.58 7.18
CA SER A 15 -25.36 -8.96 6.84
C SER A 15 -25.18 -9.24 5.35
N GLU A 16 -26.14 -9.93 4.72
CA GLU A 16 -26.11 -10.22 3.27
C GLU A 16 -26.26 -8.92 2.44
N GLU A 17 -27.13 -8.02 2.85
CA GLU A 17 -27.29 -6.72 2.18
C GLU A 17 -26.01 -5.85 2.31
N GLN A 18 -25.39 -5.82 3.47
CA GLN A 18 -24.10 -5.13 3.66
C GLN A 18 -23.01 -5.74 2.81
N ALA A 19 -22.91 -7.05 2.73
CA ALA A 19 -21.94 -7.74 1.88
C ALA A 19 -22.16 -7.43 0.40
N ARG A 20 -23.42 -7.38 -0.05
CA ARG A 20 -23.79 -7.01 -1.42
C ARG A 20 -23.41 -5.57 -1.73
N LYS A 21 -23.72 -4.63 -0.83
CA LYS A 21 -23.33 -3.21 -0.98
C LYS A 21 -21.82 -3.04 -1.05
N LEU A 22 -21.08 -3.74 -0.18
CA LEU A 22 -19.62 -3.73 -0.22
C LEU A 22 -19.08 -4.26 -1.54
N GLY A 23 -19.64 -5.39 -2.05
CA GLY A 23 -19.27 -5.94 -3.35
C GLY A 23 -19.48 -4.93 -4.48
N GLN A 24 -20.62 -4.25 -4.51
CA GLN A 24 -20.92 -3.21 -5.50
C GLN A 24 -19.93 -2.04 -5.42
N HIS A 25 -19.59 -1.57 -4.21
CA HIS A 25 -18.60 -0.51 -4.04
C HIS A 25 -17.20 -0.93 -4.50
N VAL A 26 -16.78 -2.16 -4.22
CA VAL A 26 -15.49 -2.70 -4.70
C VAL A 26 -15.49 -2.78 -6.22
N GLU A 27 -16.56 -3.26 -6.82
CA GLU A 27 -16.69 -3.34 -8.27
C GLU A 27 -16.63 -1.96 -8.93
N GLN A 28 -17.41 -1.01 -8.45
CA GLN A 28 -17.37 0.39 -8.92
C GLN A 28 -15.99 1.02 -8.73
N PHE A 29 -15.34 0.75 -7.61
CA PHE A 29 -14.01 1.26 -7.34
C PHE A 29 -12.97 0.69 -8.32
N LEU A 30 -13.01 -0.61 -8.59
CA LEU A 30 -12.05 -1.30 -9.45
C LEU A 30 -12.36 -1.16 -10.94
N HIS A 31 -13.57 -0.80 -11.32
CA HIS A 31 -14.00 -0.76 -12.72
C HIS A 31 -13.04 -0.02 -13.67
N PRO A 32 -12.56 1.20 -13.35
CA PRO A 32 -11.60 1.89 -14.21
C PRO A 32 -10.25 1.17 -14.33
N LEU A 33 -9.82 0.48 -13.27
CA LEU A 33 -8.60 -0.33 -13.31
C LEU A 33 -8.80 -1.57 -14.17
N VAL A 34 -9.95 -2.25 -14.03
CA VAL A 34 -10.31 -3.43 -14.82
C VAL A 34 -10.30 -3.10 -16.30
N ILE A 35 -10.88 -1.98 -16.73
CA ILE A 35 -10.82 -1.51 -18.12
C ILE A 35 -9.35 -1.37 -18.60
N CYS A 36 -8.49 -0.77 -17.80
CA CYS A 36 -7.07 -0.64 -18.15
C CYS A 36 -6.35 -2.00 -18.22
N LEU A 37 -6.69 -2.93 -17.32
CA LEU A 37 -6.11 -4.27 -17.30
C LEU A 37 -6.59 -5.12 -18.48
N ASP A 38 -7.86 -5.02 -18.88
CA ASP A 38 -8.42 -5.76 -20.04
C ASP A 38 -7.76 -5.38 -21.37
N VAL A 39 -7.14 -4.20 -21.45
CA VAL A 39 -6.38 -3.79 -22.67
C VAL A 39 -5.04 -4.53 -22.78
N VAL A 40 -4.41 -4.88 -21.65
CA VAL A 40 -3.04 -5.38 -21.62
C VAL A 40 -2.92 -6.84 -21.18
N LEU A 41 -3.90 -7.36 -20.46
CA LEU A 41 -3.91 -8.71 -19.92
C LEU A 41 -5.01 -9.56 -20.54
N ASP A 42 -4.75 -10.88 -20.59
CA ASP A 42 -5.80 -11.85 -20.91
C ASP A 42 -6.95 -11.75 -19.88
N ARG A 43 -8.18 -11.85 -20.35
CA ARG A 43 -9.40 -11.77 -19.53
C ARG A 43 -9.42 -12.73 -18.33
N ARG A 44 -8.76 -13.89 -18.45
CA ARG A 44 -8.65 -14.86 -17.35
C ARG A 44 -7.74 -14.33 -16.24
N LEU A 45 -6.66 -13.64 -16.61
CA LEU A 45 -5.73 -13.01 -15.67
C LEU A 45 -6.42 -11.85 -14.95
N VAL A 46 -7.15 -11.00 -15.66
CA VAL A 46 -7.93 -9.91 -15.08
C VAL A 46 -8.96 -10.44 -14.08
N ARG A 47 -9.72 -11.48 -14.43
CA ARG A 47 -10.66 -12.14 -13.52
C ARG A 47 -9.93 -12.66 -12.27
N THR A 48 -8.79 -13.32 -12.44
CA THR A 48 -8.00 -13.84 -11.32
C THR A 48 -7.52 -12.71 -10.42
N PHE A 49 -7.07 -11.60 -10.98
CA PHE A 49 -6.67 -10.41 -10.22
C PHE A 49 -7.83 -9.87 -9.38
N VAL A 50 -8.99 -9.63 -9.97
CA VAL A 50 -10.18 -9.12 -9.26
C VAL A 50 -10.61 -10.07 -8.15
N GLN A 51 -10.68 -11.36 -8.43
CA GLN A 51 -11.01 -12.38 -7.42
C GLN A 51 -9.99 -12.37 -6.27
N THR A 52 -8.70 -12.19 -6.56
CA THR A 52 -7.65 -12.09 -5.54
C THR A 52 -7.85 -10.86 -4.65
N VAL A 53 -8.16 -9.69 -5.24
CA VAL A 53 -8.45 -8.48 -4.47
C VAL A 53 -9.66 -8.70 -3.55
N ILE A 54 -10.73 -9.30 -4.05
CA ILE A 54 -11.92 -9.62 -3.25
C ILE A 54 -11.55 -10.60 -2.11
N ALA A 55 -10.78 -11.65 -2.40
CA ALA A 55 -10.33 -12.60 -1.39
C ALA A 55 -9.53 -11.93 -0.28
N ILE A 56 -8.61 -11.03 -0.62
CA ILE A 56 -7.83 -10.25 0.36
C ILE A 56 -8.76 -9.38 1.22
N LEU A 57 -9.73 -8.71 0.63
CA LEU A 57 -10.68 -7.86 1.35
C LEU A 57 -11.57 -8.66 2.29
N VAL A 58 -12.07 -9.81 1.87
CA VAL A 58 -12.91 -10.71 2.70
C VAL A 58 -12.13 -11.24 3.89
N HIS A 59 -10.87 -11.58 3.68
CA HIS A 59 -10.04 -12.22 4.72
C HIS A 59 -9.07 -11.26 5.43
N ARG A 60 -9.21 -9.94 5.24
CA ARG A 60 -8.30 -8.92 5.81
C ARG A 60 -8.17 -8.94 7.34
N SER A 61 -9.19 -9.44 8.03
CA SER A 61 -9.21 -9.46 9.51
C SER A 61 -8.52 -10.69 10.12
N ARG A 62 -7.98 -11.60 9.31
CA ARG A 62 -7.23 -12.75 9.83
C ARG A 62 -5.93 -12.26 10.48
N SER A 63 -5.64 -12.77 11.67
CA SER A 63 -4.42 -12.47 12.43
C SER A 63 -3.16 -13.09 11.80
N THR A 64 -3.32 -14.18 11.07
CA THR A 64 -2.29 -14.84 10.25
C THR A 64 -2.41 -14.30 8.84
N GLY A 65 -1.31 -13.81 8.25
CA GLY A 65 -1.33 -13.31 6.87
C GLY A 65 -1.90 -14.35 5.89
N LEU A 66 -2.35 -13.88 4.72
CA LEU A 66 -2.84 -14.75 3.66
C LEU A 66 -1.64 -15.35 2.91
N TRP A 67 -1.54 -16.68 2.96
CA TRP A 67 -0.58 -17.42 2.16
C TRP A 67 -1.06 -17.55 0.72
N LEU A 68 -0.15 -17.71 -0.24
CA LEU A 68 -0.53 -17.93 -1.64
C LEU A 68 -1.39 -19.19 -1.82
N SER A 69 -1.18 -20.23 -1.01
CA SER A 69 -2.01 -21.43 -1.00
C SER A 69 -3.43 -21.18 -0.53
N GLU A 70 -3.60 -20.37 0.53
CA GLU A 70 -4.92 -19.96 1.02
C GLU A 70 -5.67 -19.09 0.01
N LEU A 71 -4.97 -18.16 -0.63
CA LEU A 71 -5.55 -17.40 -1.75
C LEU A 71 -5.94 -18.32 -2.91
N GLY A 72 -5.13 -19.35 -3.20
CA GLY A 72 -5.45 -20.36 -4.20
C GLY A 72 -6.71 -21.15 -3.88
N GLU A 73 -6.91 -21.52 -2.62
CA GLU A 73 -8.12 -22.16 -2.11
C GLU A 73 -9.36 -21.28 -2.30
N VAL A 74 -9.27 -20.00 -1.94
CA VAL A 74 -10.38 -19.05 -2.10
C VAL A 74 -10.70 -18.78 -3.56
N LEU A 75 -9.70 -18.80 -4.44
CA LEU A 75 -9.88 -18.58 -5.88
C LEU A 75 -10.62 -19.73 -6.59
N LEU A 76 -10.51 -20.94 -6.10
CA LEU A 76 -11.11 -22.12 -6.71
C LEU A 76 -11.90 -22.95 -5.73
N SER A 77 -11.20 -23.71 -4.87
CA SER A 77 -11.72 -24.54 -3.77
C SER A 77 -10.53 -25.12 -3.01
N PRO A 78 -10.74 -25.66 -1.79
CA PRO A 78 -9.68 -26.33 -1.03
C PRO A 78 -8.99 -27.45 -1.81
N GLU A 79 -9.76 -28.27 -2.53
CA GLU A 79 -9.25 -29.39 -3.32
C GLU A 79 -8.40 -28.92 -4.52
N HIS A 80 -8.67 -27.72 -5.04
CA HIS A 80 -8.00 -27.12 -6.18
C HIS A 80 -7.05 -25.97 -5.79
N ALA A 81 -6.68 -25.84 -4.53
CA ALA A 81 -5.77 -24.79 -4.03
C ALA A 81 -4.44 -24.68 -4.81
N PRO A 82 -3.75 -25.78 -5.21
CA PRO A 82 -2.57 -25.71 -6.05
C PRO A 82 -2.81 -25.07 -7.41
N ALA A 83 -3.95 -25.37 -8.03
CA ALA A 83 -4.34 -24.79 -9.32
C ALA A 83 -4.68 -23.31 -9.19
N GLY A 84 -5.34 -22.89 -8.09
CA GLY A 84 -5.60 -21.50 -7.76
C GLY A 84 -4.32 -20.72 -7.53
N THR A 85 -3.37 -21.28 -6.77
CA THR A 85 -2.02 -20.71 -6.57
C THR A 85 -1.28 -20.52 -7.89
N LYS A 86 -1.36 -21.51 -8.80
CA LYS A 86 -0.76 -21.40 -10.14
C LYS A 86 -1.41 -20.29 -10.96
N ARG A 87 -2.75 -20.12 -10.88
CA ARG A 87 -3.45 -19.02 -11.56
C ARG A 87 -2.94 -17.66 -11.07
N LEU A 88 -2.82 -17.47 -9.75
CA LEU A 88 -2.25 -16.25 -9.19
C LEU A 88 -0.81 -16.03 -9.62
N GLY A 89 0.02 -17.08 -9.60
CA GLY A 89 1.38 -17.04 -10.12
C GLY A 89 1.46 -16.63 -11.59
N ASN A 90 0.49 -17.04 -12.42
CA ASN A 90 0.42 -16.63 -13.83
C ASN A 90 0.11 -15.14 -14.00
N VAL A 91 -0.75 -14.54 -13.13
CA VAL A 91 -0.97 -13.09 -13.13
C VAL A 91 0.34 -12.36 -12.81
N LEU A 92 1.01 -12.74 -11.72
CA LEU A 92 2.22 -12.06 -11.24
C LEU A 92 3.44 -12.21 -12.18
N ARG A 93 3.48 -13.29 -12.98
CA ARG A 93 4.57 -13.57 -13.95
C ARG A 93 4.22 -13.17 -15.38
N SER A 94 3.05 -12.64 -15.62
CA SER A 94 2.68 -12.16 -16.95
C SER A 94 3.64 -11.05 -17.39
N PRO A 95 4.24 -11.13 -18.57
CA PRO A 95 5.13 -10.10 -19.09
C PRO A 95 4.42 -8.74 -19.26
N ASN A 96 3.10 -8.78 -19.40
CA ASN A 96 2.27 -7.59 -19.54
C ASN A 96 1.79 -7.04 -18.17
N TRP A 97 2.08 -7.72 -17.07
CA TRP A 97 1.76 -7.24 -15.74
C TRP A 97 2.75 -6.14 -15.32
N SER A 98 2.23 -5.01 -14.88
CA SER A 98 3.04 -3.92 -14.33
C SER A 98 2.31 -3.24 -13.18
N SER A 99 3.01 -3.01 -12.06
CA SER A 99 2.52 -2.19 -10.96
C SER A 99 2.22 -0.76 -11.37
N LEU A 100 2.83 -0.27 -12.45
CA LEU A 100 2.57 1.06 -13.00
C LEU A 100 1.08 1.26 -13.36
N LEU A 101 0.37 0.21 -13.74
CA LEU A 101 -1.07 0.29 -14.00
C LEU A 101 -1.86 0.67 -12.75
N ILE A 102 -1.44 0.15 -11.59
CA ILE A 102 -2.02 0.50 -10.29
C ILE A 102 -1.65 1.94 -9.91
N ASP A 103 -0.39 2.32 -10.10
CA ASP A 103 0.07 3.69 -9.81
C ASP A 103 -0.68 4.73 -10.65
N VAL A 104 -0.83 4.49 -11.94
CA VAL A 104 -1.61 5.35 -12.85
C VAL A 104 -3.07 5.41 -12.45
N PHE A 105 -3.67 4.29 -12.07
CA PHE A 105 -5.05 4.24 -11.59
C PHE A 105 -5.23 5.09 -10.32
N LEU A 106 -4.38 4.91 -9.30
CA LEU A 106 -4.43 5.68 -8.07
C LEU A 106 -4.27 7.17 -8.34
N TRP A 107 -3.30 7.53 -9.21
CA TRP A 107 -3.04 8.93 -9.56
C TRP A 107 -4.20 9.60 -10.30
N LYS A 108 -4.83 8.90 -11.25
CA LYS A 108 -6.04 9.40 -11.94
C LYS A 108 -7.20 9.61 -10.98
N ARG A 109 -7.37 8.70 -10.02
CA ARG A 109 -8.38 8.87 -8.98
C ARG A 109 -8.09 10.08 -8.08
N ALA A 110 -6.82 10.29 -7.74
CA ALA A 110 -6.40 11.45 -6.98
C ALA A 110 -6.66 12.76 -7.74
N GLN A 111 -6.42 12.79 -9.05
CA GLN A 111 -6.77 13.96 -9.88
C GLN A 111 -8.29 14.22 -9.88
N ALA A 112 -9.10 13.18 -10.02
CA ALA A 112 -10.55 13.31 -9.96
C ALA A 112 -11.05 13.78 -8.58
N PHE A 113 -10.38 13.36 -7.49
CA PHE A 113 -10.68 13.80 -6.12
C PHE A 113 -10.31 15.28 -5.91
N VAL A 114 -9.17 15.72 -6.42
CA VAL A 114 -8.65 17.07 -6.24
C VAL A 114 -9.49 18.09 -7.02
N LYS A 115 -9.95 17.75 -8.21
CA LYS A 115 -10.63 18.68 -9.12
C LYS A 115 -11.79 19.46 -8.47
N PRO A 116 -12.83 18.82 -7.85
CA PRO A 116 -13.93 19.55 -7.23
C PRO A 116 -13.49 20.37 -6.01
N LEU A 117 -12.46 19.94 -5.27
CA LEU A 117 -11.92 20.69 -4.14
C LEU A 117 -11.23 21.98 -4.61
N GLN A 118 -10.54 21.93 -5.74
CA GLN A 118 -9.94 23.11 -6.38
C GLN A 118 -11.00 24.09 -6.85
N GLU A 119 -12.04 23.60 -7.51
CA GLU A 119 -13.15 24.42 -8.03
C GLU A 119 -13.89 25.17 -6.91
N THR A 120 -13.93 24.57 -5.71
CA THR A 120 -14.53 25.20 -4.51
C THR A 120 -13.53 25.98 -3.65
N GLY A 121 -12.26 26.09 -4.06
CA GLY A 121 -11.22 26.80 -3.31
C GLY A 121 -10.88 26.17 -1.96
N GLN A 122 -11.17 24.86 -1.78
CA GLN A 122 -10.86 24.15 -0.53
C GLN A 122 -9.37 23.83 -0.41
N LEU A 123 -8.86 23.90 0.83
CA LEU A 123 -7.52 23.46 1.16
C LEU A 123 -7.40 21.94 1.01
N ILE A 124 -6.34 21.49 0.34
CA ILE A 124 -6.06 20.08 0.13
C ILE A 124 -4.77 19.73 0.87
N LEU A 125 -4.87 18.77 1.77
CA LEU A 125 -3.75 18.25 2.54
C LEU A 125 -3.10 17.08 1.80
N ALA A 126 -1.80 17.13 1.64
CA ALA A 126 -0.96 16.05 1.12
C ALA A 126 -0.20 15.42 2.28
N LEU A 127 -0.70 14.29 2.77
CA LEU A 127 -0.17 13.56 3.93
C LEU A 127 0.87 12.55 3.45
N TRP A 128 2.07 12.66 3.98
CA TRP A 128 3.19 11.79 3.64
C TRP A 128 3.49 10.84 4.79
N ASP A 129 3.52 9.56 4.50
CA ASP A 129 3.91 8.54 5.45
C ASP A 129 4.88 7.56 4.81
N SER A 130 5.81 7.05 5.60
CA SER A 130 6.74 6.01 5.18
C SER A 130 6.88 4.95 6.26
N SER A 131 6.96 3.71 5.83
CA SER A 131 7.12 2.60 6.74
C SER A 131 7.83 1.43 6.05
N VAL A 132 7.81 0.29 6.69
CA VAL A 132 8.48 -0.91 6.21
C VAL A 132 7.54 -2.11 6.19
N LEU A 133 7.73 -2.99 5.21
CA LEU A 133 7.15 -4.32 5.21
C LEU A 133 8.23 -5.31 5.66
N GLU A 134 8.10 -5.80 6.88
CA GLU A 134 9.00 -6.81 7.43
C GLU A 134 8.72 -8.19 6.82
N LYS A 135 9.78 -8.88 6.40
CA LYS A 135 9.76 -10.25 5.85
C LYS A 135 10.82 -11.13 6.51
N PRO A 136 10.76 -11.30 7.84
CA PRO A 136 11.82 -11.97 8.61
C PRO A 136 12.04 -13.44 8.21
N GLU A 137 11.03 -14.08 7.62
CA GLU A 137 11.09 -15.48 7.18
C GLU A 137 11.62 -15.63 5.74
N SER A 138 11.82 -14.51 5.01
CA SER A 138 12.20 -14.52 3.58
C SER A 138 13.66 -14.22 3.41
N LEU A 139 14.53 -15.18 3.71
CA LEU A 139 16.00 -15.02 3.61
C LEU A 139 16.51 -14.91 2.17
N ALA A 140 15.84 -15.58 1.25
CA ALA A 140 16.27 -15.72 -0.14
C ALA A 140 15.48 -14.86 -1.13
N ALA A 141 14.53 -14.04 -0.68
CA ALA A 141 13.77 -13.21 -1.58
C ALA A 141 14.64 -12.08 -2.15
N GLU A 142 14.68 -12.02 -3.47
CA GLU A 142 15.47 -11.04 -4.21
C GLU A 142 14.95 -9.62 -3.95
N GLY A 143 15.85 -8.66 -3.85
CA GLY A 143 15.51 -7.25 -3.63
C GLY A 143 15.14 -6.86 -2.20
N LEU A 144 15.06 -7.78 -1.24
CA LEU A 144 14.88 -7.41 0.16
C LEU A 144 16.13 -6.74 0.72
N CYS A 145 15.93 -5.65 1.46
CA CYS A 145 17.00 -4.94 2.19
C CYS A 145 16.81 -5.06 3.70
N ALA A 146 17.78 -4.57 4.46
CA ALA A 146 17.66 -4.49 5.92
C ALA A 146 16.73 -3.35 6.31
N VAL A 147 15.63 -3.67 6.99
CA VAL A 147 14.67 -2.70 7.52
C VAL A 147 14.59 -2.80 9.04
N LEU A 148 14.36 -1.67 9.71
CA LEU A 148 14.21 -1.63 11.16
C LEU A 148 12.94 -2.37 11.58
N SER A 149 13.07 -3.37 12.46
CA SER A 149 11.93 -4.10 12.97
C SER A 149 11.31 -3.42 14.18
N SER A 150 10.04 -3.07 14.09
CA SER A 150 9.25 -2.61 15.23
C SER A 150 8.94 -3.74 16.22
N LYS A 151 8.93 -4.99 15.75
CA LYS A 151 8.56 -6.19 16.50
C LYS A 151 9.75 -6.83 17.22
N ALA A 152 10.97 -6.65 16.71
CA ALA A 152 12.16 -7.31 17.23
C ALA A 152 12.46 -6.97 18.70
N LYS A 153 12.14 -5.78 19.17
CA LYS A 153 12.28 -5.37 20.58
C LYS A 153 11.46 -6.24 21.54
N ARG A 154 10.46 -6.97 21.05
CA ARG A 154 9.57 -7.83 21.85
C ARG A 154 9.97 -9.30 21.78
N LEU A 155 10.94 -9.66 20.95
CA LEU A 155 11.38 -11.06 20.83
C LEU A 155 12.37 -11.37 21.96
N LYS A 156 12.08 -12.42 22.72
CA LYS A 156 13.00 -12.96 23.74
C LYS A 156 14.25 -13.58 23.11
N ARG A 157 14.17 -14.05 21.88
CA ARG A 157 15.26 -14.67 21.12
C ARG A 157 15.16 -14.24 19.66
N ILE A 158 16.30 -13.86 19.08
CA ILE A 158 16.37 -13.46 17.69
C ILE A 158 16.33 -14.73 16.83
N LYS A 159 15.40 -14.73 15.87
CA LYS A 159 15.25 -15.81 14.90
C LYS A 159 16.28 -15.67 13.77
N PRO A 160 16.60 -16.75 13.03
CA PRO A 160 17.34 -16.67 11.78
C PRO A 160 16.71 -15.66 10.82
N GLY A 161 17.53 -14.90 10.09
CA GLY A 161 17.08 -13.85 9.18
C GLY A 161 17.02 -12.44 9.76
N PHE A 162 17.16 -12.29 11.06
CA PHE A 162 17.36 -10.98 11.68
C PHE A 162 18.81 -10.54 11.58
N PHE A 163 19.03 -9.28 11.21
CA PHE A 163 20.35 -8.68 11.16
C PHE A 163 20.61 -7.94 12.47
N ASN A 164 21.52 -8.48 13.28
CA ASN A 164 21.98 -7.83 14.51
C ASN A 164 23.20 -6.98 14.22
N PRO A 165 23.12 -5.66 14.41
CA PRO A 165 24.32 -4.84 14.41
C PRO A 165 25.16 -5.16 15.65
N PRO A 166 26.51 -5.11 15.54
CA PRO A 166 27.44 -5.43 16.63
C PRO A 166 27.25 -4.59 17.89
N THR A 167 26.60 -3.44 17.77
CA THR A 167 26.41 -2.45 18.85
C THR A 167 25.13 -2.64 19.67
N GLY A 168 24.41 -3.74 19.48
CA GLY A 168 23.17 -4.04 20.23
C GLY A 168 21.99 -3.09 19.96
N ARG A 169 22.05 -2.25 18.91
CA ARG A 169 21.00 -1.35 18.49
C ARG A 169 20.30 -1.85 17.23
N PRO A 170 19.27 -1.12 16.78
CA PRO A 170 17.97 -1.69 16.50
C PRO A 170 18.12 -2.91 15.60
N THR A 171 17.35 -3.94 15.90
CA THR A 171 17.33 -5.17 15.12
C THR A 171 16.75 -4.89 13.73
N CYS A 172 17.52 -5.23 12.71
CA CYS A 172 17.08 -5.19 11.32
C CYS A 172 16.64 -6.57 10.86
N VAL A 173 15.65 -6.60 9.98
CA VAL A 173 15.13 -7.81 9.33
C VAL A 173 15.09 -7.61 7.82
N PRO A 174 15.04 -8.69 7.02
CA PRO A 174 14.74 -8.55 5.59
C PRO A 174 13.38 -7.89 5.38
N GLY A 175 13.31 -6.96 4.44
CA GLY A 175 12.07 -6.26 4.15
C GLY A 175 12.16 -5.30 2.98
N LEU A 176 11.07 -4.58 2.76
CA LEU A 176 10.95 -3.49 1.79
C LEU A 176 10.53 -2.23 2.51
N HIS A 177 10.96 -1.09 2.00
CA HIS A 177 10.42 0.20 2.40
C HIS A 177 9.22 0.57 1.52
N TRP A 178 8.34 1.38 2.04
CA TRP A 178 7.29 2.02 1.25
C TRP A 178 7.09 3.47 1.68
N MET A 179 6.58 4.26 0.76
CA MET A 179 6.19 5.65 0.96
C MET A 179 4.81 5.86 0.36
N GLY A 180 3.90 6.37 1.18
CA GLY A 180 2.53 6.69 0.80
C GLY A 180 2.32 8.19 0.68
N LEU A 181 1.53 8.59 -0.31
CA LEU A 181 0.95 9.92 -0.44
C LEU A 181 -0.56 9.80 -0.38
N MET A 182 -1.17 10.37 0.66
CA MET A 182 -2.61 10.48 0.78
C MET A 182 -3.04 11.93 0.59
N LEU A 183 -4.17 12.13 -0.06
CA LEU A 183 -4.82 13.44 -0.21
C LEU A 183 -6.09 13.50 0.64
N ALA A 184 -6.26 14.60 1.35
CA ALA A 184 -7.44 14.84 2.18
C ALA A 184 -7.97 16.26 1.95
N GLY A 185 -9.28 16.40 1.88
CA GLY A 185 -9.95 17.70 2.04
C GLY A 185 -10.19 18.00 3.51
N MET A 186 -10.82 19.13 3.81
CA MET A 186 -11.21 19.49 5.18
C MET A 186 -12.33 18.60 5.73
N SER A 187 -13.00 17.88 4.85
CA SER A 187 -14.05 16.90 5.17
C SER A 187 -13.96 15.71 4.22
N GLY A 188 -14.57 14.60 4.62
CA GLY A 188 -14.62 13.39 3.82
C GLY A 188 -13.50 12.39 4.13
N VAL A 189 -13.40 11.37 3.30
CA VAL A 189 -12.44 10.27 3.48
C VAL A 189 -11.16 10.59 2.70
N PRO A 190 -9.97 10.47 3.32
CA PRO A 190 -8.71 10.61 2.61
C PRO A 190 -8.57 9.58 1.47
N LEU A 191 -7.89 9.97 0.40
CA LEU A 191 -7.65 9.12 -0.76
C LEU A 191 -6.15 8.83 -0.92
N LEU A 192 -5.81 7.57 -1.10
CA LEU A 192 -4.44 7.18 -1.46
C LEU A 192 -4.14 7.58 -2.92
N ALA A 193 -3.19 8.49 -3.11
CA ALA A 193 -2.76 8.97 -4.41
C ALA A 193 -1.60 8.14 -4.99
N SER A 194 -0.71 7.66 -4.13
CA SER A 194 0.45 6.84 -4.52
C SER A 194 0.94 5.99 -3.36
N LEU A 195 1.46 4.81 -3.68
CA LEU A 195 2.16 3.93 -2.75
C LEU A 195 3.40 3.38 -3.45
N GLN A 196 4.56 3.94 -3.14
CA GLN A 196 5.82 3.55 -3.77
C GLN A 196 6.61 2.58 -2.88
N TRP A 197 6.93 1.41 -3.42
CA TRP A 197 7.79 0.42 -2.77
C TRP A 197 9.22 0.60 -3.26
N TRP A 198 10.18 0.48 -2.36
CA TRP A 198 11.59 0.60 -2.70
C TRP A 198 12.51 -0.24 -1.81
N THR A 199 13.73 -0.44 -2.30
CA THR A 199 14.78 -1.21 -1.65
C THR A 199 16.12 -0.52 -1.83
N THR A 200 17.06 -0.77 -0.94
CA THR A 200 18.45 -0.31 -1.04
C THR A 200 19.37 -1.34 -1.70
N ARG A 201 18.83 -2.44 -2.24
CA ARG A 201 19.60 -3.55 -2.84
C ARG A 201 19.12 -3.88 -4.25
N GLY A 202 20.05 -4.46 -5.03
CA GLY A 202 19.76 -4.95 -6.38
C GLY A 202 19.70 -3.85 -7.45
N PRO A 203 19.26 -4.21 -8.67
CA PRO A 203 19.26 -3.31 -9.81
C PRO A 203 18.31 -2.11 -9.64
N CYS A 204 17.26 -2.28 -8.84
CA CYS A 204 16.27 -1.25 -8.55
C CYS A 204 16.54 -0.53 -7.22
N ALA A 205 17.79 -0.58 -6.73
CA ALA A 205 18.14 0.10 -5.49
C ALA A 205 17.95 1.61 -5.60
N THR A 206 17.31 2.18 -4.58
CA THR A 206 17.06 3.63 -4.48
C THR A 206 17.04 4.07 -3.02
N THR A 207 16.86 5.34 -2.76
CA THR A 207 16.84 5.91 -1.43
C THR A 207 15.49 6.58 -1.14
N SER A 208 15.14 6.71 0.14
CA SER A 208 13.96 7.45 0.57
C SER A 208 13.91 8.86 -0.02
N ARG A 209 15.08 9.51 -0.11
CA ARG A 209 15.23 10.86 -0.68
C ARG A 209 14.85 10.90 -2.17
N GLU A 210 15.30 9.93 -2.94
CA GLU A 210 15.01 9.87 -4.39
C GLU A 210 13.54 9.59 -4.64
N VAL A 211 12.94 8.64 -3.90
CA VAL A 211 11.51 8.33 -3.97
C VAL A 211 10.68 9.57 -3.61
N ALA A 212 11.00 10.23 -2.48
CA ALA A 212 10.31 11.44 -2.05
C ALA A 212 10.44 12.57 -3.09
N ARG A 213 11.65 12.79 -3.62
CA ARG A 213 11.90 13.84 -4.65
C ARG A 213 11.08 13.58 -5.92
N THR A 214 11.07 12.33 -6.38
CA THR A 214 10.31 11.93 -7.57
C THR A 214 8.82 12.16 -7.38
N LEU A 215 8.28 11.71 -6.25
CA LEU A 215 6.86 11.82 -5.95
C LEU A 215 6.43 13.28 -5.67
N LEU A 216 7.26 14.07 -4.96
CA LEU A 216 7.06 15.52 -4.78
C LEU A 216 7.09 16.26 -6.12
N GLY A 217 8.05 15.93 -6.99
CA GLY A 217 8.11 16.48 -8.33
C GLY A 217 6.87 16.18 -9.16
N LEU A 218 6.34 14.97 -9.06
CA LEU A 218 5.11 14.57 -9.71
C LEU A 218 3.89 15.34 -9.15
N ALA A 219 3.76 15.42 -7.83
CA ALA A 219 2.69 16.17 -7.16
C ALA A 219 2.71 17.65 -7.53
N LYS A 220 3.92 18.27 -7.55
CA LYS A 220 4.11 19.67 -7.96
C LYS A 220 3.70 19.91 -9.42
N ARG A 221 4.06 19.00 -10.33
CA ARG A 221 3.68 19.13 -11.75
C ARG A 221 2.16 18.98 -11.95
N THR A 222 1.52 18.10 -11.15
CA THR A 222 0.09 17.80 -11.31
C THR A 222 -0.80 18.85 -10.65
N TRP A 223 -0.45 19.30 -9.44
CA TRP A 223 -1.34 20.15 -8.62
C TRP A 223 -0.71 21.49 -8.22
N GLY A 224 0.56 21.70 -8.51
CA GLY A 224 1.25 22.96 -8.24
C GLY A 224 1.28 23.34 -6.76
N ARG A 225 0.81 24.57 -6.46
CA ARG A 225 0.77 25.13 -5.10
C ARG A 225 -0.53 24.85 -4.33
N LEU A 226 -1.40 23.99 -4.87
CA LEU A 226 -2.71 23.73 -4.30
C LEU A 226 -2.67 22.80 -3.09
N LEU A 227 -1.55 22.11 -2.89
CA LEU A 227 -1.38 21.15 -1.81
C LEU A 227 -0.62 21.78 -0.64
N LEU A 228 -1.16 21.61 0.56
CA LEU A 228 -0.41 21.77 1.81
C LEU A 228 0.23 20.42 2.18
N HIS A 229 1.55 20.34 2.10
CA HIS A 229 2.29 19.12 2.41
C HIS A 229 2.49 18.97 3.91
N ILE A 230 2.10 17.81 4.45
CA ILE A 230 2.24 17.44 5.87
C ILE A 230 3.13 16.21 5.95
N PHE A 231 4.20 16.32 6.71
CA PHE A 231 5.20 15.27 6.92
C PHE A 231 5.27 14.93 8.41
N ASP A 232 5.46 13.66 8.74
CA ASP A 232 5.80 13.25 10.10
C ASP A 232 7.18 13.79 10.52
N GLN A 233 7.39 13.97 11.82
CA GLN A 233 8.66 14.45 12.42
C GLN A 233 9.89 13.63 11.98
N GLY A 234 9.72 12.36 11.64
CA GLY A 234 10.77 11.51 11.08
C GLY A 234 11.39 12.08 9.80
N TYR A 235 10.63 12.84 9.02
CA TYR A 235 11.12 13.51 7.81
C TYR A 235 11.90 14.79 8.11
N ALA A 236 11.62 15.48 9.23
CA ALA A 236 12.28 16.74 9.59
C ALA A 236 13.76 16.54 9.98
N ARG A 237 14.12 15.34 10.48
CA ARG A 237 15.48 14.98 10.91
C ARG A 237 16.32 14.29 9.83
N GLY A 238 15.74 14.02 8.67
CA GLY A 238 16.34 13.23 7.61
C GLY A 238 16.44 13.98 6.29
N ALA A 239 16.72 13.25 5.27
CA ALA A 239 17.07 13.61 3.90
C ALA A 239 16.20 14.65 3.16
N LEU A 240 15.04 15.05 3.67
CA LEU A 240 14.21 16.08 3.04
C LEU A 240 14.71 17.50 3.34
N ALA A 241 15.31 17.74 4.52
CA ALA A 241 15.79 19.06 4.89
C ALA A 241 16.80 19.64 3.88
N ASP A 242 17.73 18.80 3.40
CA ASP A 242 18.78 19.22 2.44
C ASP A 242 18.31 19.22 0.97
N GLY A 243 17.22 18.50 0.66
CA GLY A 243 16.66 18.41 -0.70
C GLY A 243 15.62 19.48 -1.02
N LEU A 244 15.16 20.20 -0.01
CA LEU A 244 14.10 21.18 -0.09
C LEU A 244 14.60 22.60 -0.33
N ASP A 245 15.91 22.86 -0.36
CA ASP A 245 16.45 24.18 -0.66
C ASP A 245 16.00 24.72 -2.03
N GLY A 246 15.73 23.84 -3.00
CA GLY A 246 15.08 24.21 -4.27
C GLY A 246 13.54 24.37 -4.18
N VAL A 247 12.92 24.05 -3.05
CA VAL A 247 11.46 24.05 -2.83
C VAL A 247 11.06 25.02 -1.69
N ARG A 248 12.03 25.72 -1.07
CA ARG A 248 11.81 26.67 0.04
C ARG A 248 10.69 27.69 -0.23
N GLY A 249 10.49 28.07 -1.49
CA GLY A 249 9.38 28.95 -1.88
C GLY A 249 7.97 28.30 -1.77
N ALA A 250 7.88 26.98 -1.65
CA ALA A 250 6.61 26.26 -1.50
C ALA A 250 6.40 25.73 -0.07
N LEU A 251 7.45 25.72 0.76
CA LEU A 251 7.44 25.14 2.13
C LEU A 251 7.22 26.15 3.24
N SER A 252 7.04 27.42 2.94
CA SER A 252 6.59 28.40 3.95
C SER A 252 5.26 28.05 4.59
N HIS A 253 4.59 26.97 4.14
CA HIS A 253 3.34 26.44 4.67
C HIS A 253 3.43 24.98 5.14
N ALA A 254 4.62 24.39 5.28
CA ALA A 254 4.75 23.07 5.88
C ALA A 254 4.72 23.20 7.41
N LEU A 255 3.64 22.73 8.02
CA LEU A 255 3.54 22.52 9.46
C LEU A 255 4.12 21.13 9.80
N ALA A 256 5.23 21.10 10.53
CA ALA A 256 5.68 19.89 11.24
C ALA A 256 4.81 19.74 12.50
N ILE A 257 4.03 18.67 12.55
CA ILE A 257 3.24 18.27 13.73
C ILE A 257 4.06 17.30 14.57
#